data_9599d9e61b5c19e27beb6d794f5b6b51
#
_entry.id   9599d9e61b5c19e27beb6d794f5b6b51
#
_cell.length_a   1.000
_cell.length_b   1.000
_cell.length_c   1.000
_cell.angle_alpha   90.00
_cell.angle_beta   90.00
_cell.angle_gamma   90.00
#
_symmetry.space_group_name_H-M   'P 1'
#
loop_
_entity.id
_entity.type
_entity.pdbx_description
1 polymer ?
#
loop_
_entity_poly.entity_id
_entity_poly.type
_entity_poly.pdbx_seq_one_letter_code
_entity_poly.pdbx_strand_id
1 'polypeptide(L)'
;MLSFEQAGAVLDEACEALPEGLFDGLNGGVSLLPDAVQEEDGRFTLGMYHDDMMGCWIEIFYGSVLECCEDPEDDAEIRTILVETLHHELRHHVEGLAGDRSLELEDEQETEEYRRDIELARFDPGKKTGGLFSRFRRRKEKRL
;
A
#
# COMPACT_ATOMS: atom_id res chain seq x y z
N MET A 1 18.53 3.13 10.83
CA MET A 1 17.14 3.56 10.50
C MET A 1 17.17 4.37 9.21
N LEU A 2 16.21 4.11 8.33
CA LEU A 2 16.08 4.87 7.11
C LEU A 2 15.60 6.30 7.43
N SER A 3 16.18 7.28 6.76
CA SER A 3 15.67 8.63 6.85
C SER A 3 14.34 8.72 6.07
N PHE A 4 13.61 9.80 6.30
CA PHE A 4 12.37 10.04 5.56
C PHE A 4 12.64 10.05 4.06
N GLU A 5 13.72 10.68 3.64
CA GLU A 5 14.09 10.77 2.24
C GLU A 5 14.46 9.42 1.66
N GLN A 6 15.18 8.61 2.44
CA GLN A 6 15.51 7.27 2.00
C GLN A 6 14.27 6.40 1.88
N ALA A 7 13.32 6.57 2.79
CA ALA A 7 12.06 5.85 2.72
C ALA A 7 11.30 6.22 1.46
N GLY A 8 11.33 7.51 1.09
CA GLY A 8 10.71 7.95 -0.15
C GLY A 8 11.34 7.29 -1.37
N ALA A 9 12.66 7.15 -1.35
CA ALA A 9 13.36 6.49 -2.46
C ALA A 9 12.98 5.01 -2.54
N VAL A 10 12.79 4.36 -1.40
CA VAL A 10 12.34 2.97 -1.39
C VAL A 10 11.00 2.84 -2.08
N LEU A 11 10.07 3.75 -1.78
CA LEU A 11 8.76 3.72 -2.40
C LEU A 11 8.84 4.00 -3.89
N ASP A 12 9.69 4.94 -4.31
CA ASP A 12 9.87 5.22 -5.72
C ASP A 12 10.35 3.97 -6.47
N GLU A 13 11.34 3.29 -5.91
CA GLU A 13 11.83 2.06 -6.50
C GLU A 13 10.75 0.99 -6.57
N ALA A 14 9.96 0.89 -5.51
CA ALA A 14 8.91 -0.11 -5.47
C ALA A 14 7.85 0.16 -6.53
N CYS A 15 7.52 1.44 -6.73
CA CYS A 15 6.56 1.81 -7.78
C CYS A 15 7.10 1.49 -9.15
N GLU A 16 8.38 1.76 -9.38
CA GLU A 16 8.99 1.50 -10.68
C GLU A 16 9.08 0.02 -10.98
N ALA A 17 9.15 -0.80 -9.96
CA ALA A 17 9.24 -2.25 -10.13
C ALA A 17 7.90 -2.89 -10.49
N LEU A 18 6.82 -2.16 -10.37
CA LEU A 18 5.49 -2.69 -10.65
C LEU A 18 5.03 -2.32 -12.06
N PRO A 19 4.14 -3.14 -12.65
CA PRO A 19 3.58 -2.78 -13.96
C PRO A 19 2.88 -1.44 -13.93
N GLU A 20 3.09 -0.65 -14.98
CA GLU A 20 2.49 0.69 -15.05
C GLU A 20 0.98 0.67 -14.95
N GLY A 21 0.35 -0.34 -15.54
CA GLY A 21 -1.11 -0.42 -15.57
C GLY A 21 -1.75 -0.44 -14.20
N LEU A 22 -1.00 -0.87 -13.18
CA LEU A 22 -1.54 -0.89 -11.82
C LEU A 22 -1.84 0.50 -11.30
N PHE A 23 -1.22 1.51 -11.87
CA PHE A 23 -1.39 2.89 -11.42
C PHE A 23 -2.41 3.66 -12.24
N ASP A 24 -3.05 3.00 -13.20
CA ASP A 24 -4.08 3.65 -14.01
C ASP A 24 -5.18 4.20 -13.11
N GLY A 25 -5.54 5.45 -13.33
CA GLY A 25 -6.58 6.09 -12.55
C GLY A 25 -6.13 6.61 -11.20
N LEU A 26 -4.90 6.32 -10.79
CA LEU A 26 -4.37 6.81 -9.52
C LEU A 26 -3.77 8.20 -9.78
N ASN A 27 -4.65 9.15 -10.05
CA ASN A 27 -4.22 10.46 -10.53
C ASN A 27 -3.55 11.32 -9.47
N GLY A 28 -3.74 11.01 -8.18
CA GLY A 28 -3.06 11.71 -7.10
C GLY A 28 -1.76 11.04 -6.68
N GLY A 29 -1.45 9.86 -7.24
CA GLY A 29 -0.17 9.19 -6.99
C GLY A 29 -0.03 8.62 -5.60
N VAL A 30 1.23 8.37 -5.23
CA VAL A 30 1.58 7.80 -3.92
C VAL A 30 2.41 8.85 -3.17
N SER A 31 2.02 9.14 -1.94
CA SER A 31 2.71 10.13 -1.11
C SER A 31 3.18 9.48 0.18
N LEU A 32 4.37 9.87 0.63
CA LEU A 32 4.88 9.46 1.93
C LEU A 32 4.78 10.64 2.87
N LEU A 33 4.16 10.43 4.02
CA LEU A 33 3.95 11.48 5.01
C LEU A 33 4.70 11.11 6.29
N PRO A 34 5.20 12.09 7.04
CA PRO A 34 5.98 11.80 8.25
C PRO A 34 5.13 11.39 9.45
N ASP A 35 3.83 11.53 9.36
CA ASP A 35 2.94 11.35 10.50
C ASP A 35 2.87 9.92 11.00
N ALA A 36 2.58 9.80 12.30
CA ALA A 36 2.18 8.53 12.90
C ALA A 36 0.70 8.67 13.21
N VAL A 37 -0.11 7.83 12.59
CA VAL A 37 -1.56 7.90 12.75
C VAL A 37 -2.01 6.74 13.62
N GLN A 38 -2.39 7.04 14.85
CA GLN A 38 -2.81 6.02 15.80
C GLN A 38 -4.32 6.09 16.00
N GLU A 39 -4.92 4.90 16.03
CA GLU A 39 -6.36 4.79 16.24
C GLU A 39 -6.70 4.66 17.70
N GLU A 40 -7.99 4.75 18.00
CA GLU A 40 -8.45 4.69 19.39
C GLU A 40 -8.11 3.37 20.06
N ASP A 41 -8.03 2.29 19.28
CA ASP A 41 -7.69 0.98 19.84
C ASP A 41 -6.18 0.76 19.96
N GLY A 42 -5.38 1.78 19.68
CA GLY A 42 -3.94 1.73 19.82
C GLY A 42 -3.20 1.27 18.59
N ARG A 43 -3.91 0.82 17.57
CA ARG A 43 -3.28 0.39 16.33
C ARG A 43 -2.88 1.58 15.48
N PHE A 44 -1.85 1.39 14.69
CA PHE A 44 -1.38 2.43 13.78
C PHE A 44 -1.85 2.16 12.37
N THR A 45 -2.21 3.22 11.67
CA THR A 45 -2.56 3.16 10.26
C THR A 45 -1.30 3.36 9.46
N LEU A 46 -0.89 2.34 8.73
CA LEU A 46 0.34 2.40 7.92
C LEU A 46 0.13 3.18 6.64
N GLY A 47 -1.05 3.06 6.03
CA GLY A 47 -1.34 3.76 4.80
C GLY A 47 -2.83 3.87 4.59
N MET A 48 -3.21 4.69 3.62
CA MET A 48 -4.61 4.89 3.29
C MET A 48 -4.76 5.06 1.79
N TYR A 49 -5.78 4.43 1.24
CA TYR A 49 -6.19 4.65 -0.14
C TYR A 49 -7.40 5.58 -0.12
N HIS A 50 -7.32 6.63 -0.89
CA HIS A 50 -8.39 7.62 -1.00
C HIS A 50 -9.02 7.55 -2.38
N ASP A 51 -10.34 7.58 -2.40
CA ASP A 51 -11.11 7.52 -3.64
C ASP A 51 -12.31 8.43 -3.46
N ASP A 52 -12.26 9.62 -4.05
CA ASP A 52 -13.38 10.55 -3.99
C ASP A 52 -13.59 11.18 -5.35
N MET A 53 -14.46 12.19 -5.39
CA MET A 53 -14.82 12.83 -6.66
C MET A 53 -13.65 13.54 -7.31
N MET A 54 -12.64 13.89 -6.54
CA MET A 54 -11.47 14.58 -7.04
C MET A 54 -10.43 13.63 -7.60
N GLY A 55 -10.53 12.35 -7.29
CA GLY A 55 -9.57 11.38 -7.79
C GLY A 55 -9.21 10.34 -6.75
N CYS A 56 -8.16 9.60 -7.07
CA CYS A 56 -7.67 8.52 -6.23
C CYS A 56 -6.21 8.77 -5.89
N TRP A 57 -5.82 8.49 -4.64
CA TRP A 57 -4.41 8.60 -4.26
C TRP A 57 -4.15 7.71 -3.04
N ILE A 58 -2.86 7.47 -2.81
CA ILE A 58 -2.40 6.64 -1.70
C ILE A 58 -1.50 7.47 -0.82
N GLU A 59 -1.70 7.38 0.49
CA GLU A 59 -0.82 8.00 1.48
C GLU A 59 -0.23 6.90 2.36
N ILE A 60 1.07 6.99 2.60
CA ILE A 60 1.77 6.06 3.49
C ILE A 60 2.39 6.87 4.60
N PHE A 61 2.20 6.42 5.85
CA PHE A 61 2.60 7.20 7.02
C PHE A 61 3.88 6.62 7.60
N TYR A 62 4.98 7.31 7.38
CA TYR A 62 6.29 6.84 7.80
C TYR A 62 6.39 6.73 9.32
N GLY A 63 5.78 7.68 10.05
CA GLY A 63 5.78 7.62 11.51
C GLY A 63 5.10 6.35 12.00
N SER A 64 4.00 5.96 11.37
CA SER A 64 3.33 4.73 11.72
C SER A 64 4.19 3.51 11.43
N VAL A 65 4.92 3.54 10.31
CA VAL A 65 5.84 2.45 9.97
C VAL A 65 6.86 2.27 11.07
N LEU A 66 7.45 3.37 11.53
CA LEU A 66 8.46 3.30 12.58
C LEU A 66 7.88 2.76 13.89
N GLU A 67 6.64 3.13 14.20
CA GLU A 67 5.99 2.65 15.43
C GLU A 67 5.69 1.16 15.36
N CYS A 68 5.50 0.63 14.17
CA CYS A 68 5.17 -0.79 13.98
C CYS A 68 6.40 -1.67 13.85
N CYS A 69 7.58 -1.10 13.63
CA CYS A 69 8.80 -1.87 13.54
C CYS A 69 9.13 -2.50 14.87
N GLU A 70 9.63 -3.73 14.83
CA GLU A 70 10.21 -4.32 16.03
C GLU A 70 11.54 -3.65 16.35
N ASP A 71 12.28 -3.30 15.31
CA ASP A 71 13.57 -2.64 15.46
C ASP A 71 13.67 -1.53 14.42
N PRO A 72 13.44 -0.27 14.83
CA PRO A 72 13.51 0.85 13.88
C PRO A 72 14.88 1.05 13.26
N GLU A 73 15.93 0.45 13.84
CA GLU A 73 17.25 0.52 13.26
C GLU A 73 17.45 -0.50 12.14
N ASP A 74 16.53 -1.44 11.99
CA ASP A 74 16.63 -2.45 10.94
C ASP A 74 16.02 -1.91 9.65
N ASP A 75 16.89 -1.45 8.76
CA ASP A 75 16.46 -0.87 7.49
C ASP A 75 15.69 -1.87 6.65
N ALA A 76 16.06 -3.14 6.72
CA ALA A 76 15.37 -4.17 5.94
C ALA A 76 13.92 -4.33 6.40
N GLU A 77 13.69 -4.25 7.70
CA GLU A 77 12.33 -4.34 8.22
C GLU A 77 11.49 -3.15 7.75
N ILE A 78 12.05 -1.95 7.85
CA ILE A 78 11.35 -0.75 7.42
C ILE A 78 11.01 -0.84 5.94
N ARG A 79 11.98 -1.25 5.14
CA ARG A 79 11.78 -1.39 3.70
C ARG A 79 10.65 -2.37 3.39
N THR A 80 10.63 -3.49 4.10
CA THR A 80 9.60 -4.50 3.91
C THR A 80 8.22 -3.93 4.21
N ILE A 81 8.09 -3.23 5.32
CA ILE A 81 6.80 -2.65 5.72
C ILE A 81 6.33 -1.63 4.68
N LEU A 82 7.23 -0.77 4.22
CA LEU A 82 6.88 0.24 3.23
C LEU A 82 6.36 -0.40 1.94
N VAL A 83 7.10 -1.37 1.44
CA VAL A 83 6.74 -2.00 0.17
C VAL A 83 5.42 -2.75 0.29
N GLU A 84 5.22 -3.44 1.39
CA GLU A 84 3.99 -4.20 1.57
C GLU A 84 2.79 -3.29 1.78
N THR A 85 3.00 -2.18 2.44
CA THR A 85 1.93 -1.21 2.61
C THR A 85 1.52 -0.65 1.25
N LEU A 86 2.50 -0.32 0.42
CA LEU A 86 2.22 0.15 -0.94
C LEU A 86 1.38 -0.89 -1.70
N HIS A 87 1.81 -2.14 -1.68
CA HIS A 87 1.10 -3.19 -2.41
C HIS A 87 -0.32 -3.36 -1.88
N HIS A 88 -0.49 -3.26 -0.58
CA HIS A 88 -1.80 -3.41 0.03
C HIS A 88 -2.75 -2.30 -0.42
N GLU A 89 -2.29 -1.06 -0.41
CA GLU A 89 -3.12 0.06 -0.81
C GLU A 89 -3.39 0.04 -2.31
N LEU A 90 -2.39 -0.36 -3.09
CA LEU A 90 -2.56 -0.46 -4.52
C LEU A 90 -3.59 -1.53 -4.88
N ARG A 91 -3.63 -2.60 -4.10
CA ARG A 91 -4.65 -3.62 -4.30
C ARG A 91 -6.05 -3.04 -4.12
N HIS A 92 -6.23 -2.18 -3.12
CA HIS A 92 -7.51 -1.51 -2.95
C HIS A 92 -7.88 -0.69 -4.17
N HIS A 93 -6.88 -0.02 -4.75
CA HIS A 93 -7.13 0.76 -5.96
C HIS A 93 -7.60 -0.11 -7.10
N VAL A 94 -6.92 -1.23 -7.34
CA VAL A 94 -7.27 -2.14 -8.41
C VAL A 94 -8.65 -2.74 -8.18
N GLU A 95 -8.94 -3.13 -6.95
CA GLU A 95 -10.24 -3.69 -6.62
C GLU A 95 -11.34 -2.64 -6.76
N GLY A 96 -11.04 -1.39 -6.44
CA GLY A 96 -11.99 -0.31 -6.61
C GLY A 96 -12.33 -0.10 -8.08
N LEU A 97 -11.34 -0.16 -8.95
CA LEU A 97 -11.59 -0.07 -10.38
C LEU A 97 -12.47 -1.20 -10.87
N ALA A 98 -12.22 -2.41 -10.36
CA ALA A 98 -13.03 -3.56 -10.73
C ALA A 98 -14.48 -3.37 -10.29
N GLY A 99 -14.70 -2.83 -9.11
CA GLY A 99 -16.03 -2.56 -8.62
C GLY A 99 -16.76 -1.55 -9.47
N ASP A 100 -16.05 -0.49 -9.87
CA ASP A 100 -16.64 0.54 -10.71
C ASP A 100 -16.99 0.03 -12.10
N ARG A 101 -16.26 -0.97 -12.57
CA ARG A 101 -16.42 -1.52 -13.90
C ARG A 101 -17.07 -2.90 -13.88
N SER A 102 -17.78 -3.20 -12.82
CA SER A 102 -18.33 -4.53 -12.63
C SER A 102 -19.29 -4.96 -13.74
N LEU A 103 -19.80 -4.02 -14.51
CA LEU A 103 -20.70 -4.33 -15.62
C LEU A 103 -19.97 -4.74 -16.87
N GLU A 104 -18.66 -4.62 -16.91
CA GLU A 104 -17.86 -4.91 -18.08
C GLU A 104 -16.99 -6.13 -17.81
N LEU A 105 -17.35 -7.24 -18.39
CA LEU A 105 -16.67 -8.51 -18.15
C LEU A 105 -15.20 -8.50 -18.55
N GLU A 106 -14.88 -7.73 -19.57
CA GLU A 106 -13.50 -7.62 -20.01
C GLU A 106 -12.61 -7.05 -18.95
N ASP A 107 -13.15 -6.10 -18.19
CA ASP A 107 -12.39 -5.45 -17.14
C ASP A 107 -12.16 -6.36 -15.95
N GLU A 108 -13.06 -7.29 -15.71
CA GLU A 108 -12.87 -8.25 -14.63
C GLU A 108 -11.61 -9.09 -14.85
N GLN A 109 -11.43 -9.56 -16.08
CA GLN A 109 -10.28 -10.38 -16.40
C GLN A 109 -8.99 -9.57 -16.27
N GLU A 110 -9.01 -8.35 -16.75
CA GLU A 110 -7.86 -7.47 -16.65
C GLU A 110 -7.51 -7.19 -15.20
N THR A 111 -8.53 -6.98 -14.37
CA THR A 111 -8.32 -6.72 -12.95
C THR A 111 -7.68 -7.92 -12.26
N GLU A 112 -8.08 -9.12 -12.64
CA GLU A 112 -7.47 -10.31 -12.06
C GLU A 112 -6.00 -10.42 -12.43
N GLU A 113 -5.65 -10.03 -13.65
CA GLU A 113 -4.25 -10.00 -14.04
C GLU A 113 -3.47 -9.00 -13.19
N TYR A 114 -4.04 -7.84 -12.94
CA TYR A 114 -3.40 -6.84 -12.11
C TYR A 114 -3.19 -7.36 -10.69
N ARG A 115 -4.19 -8.02 -10.13
CA ARG A 115 -4.05 -8.61 -8.81
C ARG A 115 -2.93 -9.62 -8.76
N ARG A 116 -2.84 -10.44 -9.80
CA ARG A 116 -1.80 -11.45 -9.89
C ARG A 116 -0.44 -10.80 -9.96
N ASP A 117 -0.33 -9.73 -10.71
CA ASP A 117 0.93 -9.00 -10.83
C ASP A 117 1.35 -8.42 -9.50
N ILE A 118 0.41 -7.88 -8.73
CA ILE A 118 0.72 -7.36 -7.40
C ILE A 118 1.21 -8.48 -6.50
N GLU A 119 0.55 -9.61 -6.52
CA GLU A 119 0.95 -10.76 -5.70
C GLU A 119 2.36 -11.21 -6.04
N LEU A 120 2.67 -11.29 -7.33
CA LEU A 120 3.99 -11.70 -7.76
C LEU A 120 5.05 -10.68 -7.38
N ALA A 121 4.73 -9.40 -7.53
CA ALA A 121 5.69 -8.35 -7.24
C ALA A 121 6.05 -8.29 -5.77
N ARG A 122 5.10 -8.62 -4.89
CA ARG A 122 5.38 -8.56 -3.45
C ARG A 122 5.94 -9.87 -2.91
N PHE A 123 6.00 -10.91 -3.73
CA PHE A 123 6.51 -12.19 -3.27
C PHE A 123 8.00 -12.07 -2.96
N ASP A 124 8.37 -12.58 -1.79
CA ASP A 124 9.75 -12.59 -1.35
C ASP A 124 9.92 -13.80 -0.45
N PRO A 125 10.57 -14.85 -0.93
CA PRO A 125 10.72 -16.05 -0.12
C PRO A 125 11.37 -15.74 1.22
N GLY A 126 10.77 -16.21 2.28
CA GLY A 126 11.30 -15.97 3.61
C GLY A 126 10.67 -14.81 4.34
N LYS A 127 9.86 -14.02 3.66
CA LYS A 127 9.16 -12.94 4.33
C LYS A 127 7.94 -13.46 5.04
N LYS A 128 7.65 -12.87 6.18
CA LYS A 128 6.46 -13.20 6.94
C LYS A 128 5.70 -11.92 7.20
N THR A 129 4.83 -11.59 6.31
CA THR A 129 4.19 -10.30 6.32
C THR A 129 2.70 -10.35 6.53
N GLY A 130 2.11 -11.54 6.38
CA GLY A 130 0.67 -11.67 6.53
C GLY A 130 0.16 -11.20 7.88
N GLY A 131 0.89 -11.53 8.95
CA GLY A 131 0.51 -11.12 10.29
C GLY A 131 0.51 -9.61 10.46
N LEU A 132 1.49 -8.96 9.84
CA LEU A 132 1.59 -7.52 9.92
C LEU A 132 0.37 -6.85 9.28
N PHE A 133 0.04 -7.26 8.08
CA PHE A 133 -1.13 -6.70 7.40
C PHE A 133 -2.42 -7.05 8.11
N SER A 134 -2.49 -8.21 8.73
CA SER A 134 -3.69 -8.61 9.47
C SER A 134 -4.02 -7.63 10.57
N ARG A 135 -3.01 -7.06 11.19
CA ARG A 135 -3.23 -6.12 12.29
C ARG A 135 -3.86 -4.83 11.83
N PHE A 136 -3.71 -4.47 10.56
CA PHE A 136 -4.14 -3.16 10.06
C PHE A 136 -5.25 -3.23 9.03
N ARG A 137 -5.55 -4.41 8.54
CA ARG A 137 -6.53 -4.57 7.45
C ARG A 137 -7.87 -3.92 7.76
N ARG A 138 -8.31 -4.05 8.98
CA ARG A 138 -9.61 -3.54 9.40
C ARG A 138 -9.73 -2.04 9.21
N ARG A 139 -8.62 -1.33 9.30
CA ARG A 139 -8.62 0.11 9.10
C ARG A 139 -9.10 0.50 7.72
N LYS A 140 -8.66 -0.26 6.74
CA LYS A 140 -9.02 0.05 5.36
C LYS A 140 -10.50 0.02 5.15
N GLU A 141 -11.14 -0.96 5.72
CA GLU A 141 -12.57 -1.14 5.52
C GLU A 141 -13.36 0.02 6.08
N LYS A 142 -12.90 0.58 7.17
CA LYS A 142 -13.60 1.71 7.77
C LYS A 142 -13.55 2.95 6.91
N ARG A 143 -12.56 3.06 6.09
CA ARG A 143 -12.43 4.21 5.20
C ARG A 143 -13.51 4.25 4.15
N LEU A 144 -13.90 3.12 3.72
CA LEU A 144 -14.88 3.02 2.66
C LEU A 144 -16.28 3.29 3.14
#